data_31b54840e5ab2a5ada8ab7f839096ae0
#
_entry.id   31b54840e5ab2a5ada8ab7f839096ae0
#
_cell.length_a   1.000
_cell.length_b   1.000
_cell.length_c   1.000
_cell.angle_alpha   90.00
_cell.angle_beta   90.00
_cell.angle_gamma   90.00
#
_symmetry.space_group_name_H-M   'P 1'
#
loop_
_entity.id
_entity.type
_entity.pdbx_description
1 polymer ?
#
loop_
_entity_poly.entity_id
_entity_poly.type
_entity_poly.pdbx_seq_one_letter_code
_entity_poly.pdbx_strand_id
1 'polypeptide(L)'
;MAAVGATEEQLQEWGTPYVEFKQRYADVAFGWALEDEGHFVKLLADPRTWHLLGAHIIGPQAATLIQSMIQAMSFGQTVPELARGQYWIHPALPEVLENALLGLLKAPRPKELDA
;
A
#
# COMPACT_ATOMS: atom_id res chain seq x y z
N MET A 1 4.25 -11.98 8.53
CA MET A 1 4.73 -10.78 7.84
C MET A 1 5.08 -11.10 6.39
N ALA A 2 4.71 -10.23 5.48
CA ALA A 2 5.07 -10.37 4.06
C ALA A 2 5.60 -9.03 3.54
N ALA A 3 6.57 -9.08 2.63
CA ALA A 3 7.20 -7.87 2.11
C ALA A 3 7.65 -8.10 0.67
N VAL A 4 7.57 -7.04 -0.15
CA VAL A 4 8.08 -7.02 -1.51
C VAL A 4 8.59 -5.61 -1.82
N GLY A 5 9.66 -5.53 -2.62
CA GLY A 5 10.21 -4.25 -3.06
C GLY A 5 11.01 -3.54 -1.99
N ALA A 6 11.13 -2.22 -2.14
CA ALA A 6 12.00 -1.40 -1.32
C ALA A 6 11.37 -1.01 0.03
N THR A 7 12.22 -0.79 1.01
CA THR A 7 11.83 -0.18 2.29
C THR A 7 12.04 1.34 2.21
N GLU A 8 11.47 2.06 3.18
CA GLU A 8 11.71 3.50 3.28
C GLU A 8 13.20 3.82 3.45
N GLU A 9 13.89 3.03 4.28
CA GLU A 9 15.32 3.21 4.50
C GLU A 9 16.09 3.11 3.18
N GLN A 10 15.77 2.10 2.37
CA GLN A 10 16.41 1.92 1.08
C GLN A 10 16.14 3.08 0.13
N LEU A 11 14.88 3.54 0.08
CA LEU A 11 14.52 4.66 -0.80
C LEU A 11 15.20 5.96 -0.37
N GLN A 12 15.32 6.19 0.94
CA GLN A 12 16.03 7.34 1.46
C GLN A 12 17.52 7.27 1.13
N GLU A 13 18.12 6.10 1.29
CA GLU A 13 19.52 5.86 0.99
C GLU A 13 19.82 6.06 -0.49
N TRP A 14 18.92 5.67 -1.37
CA TRP A 14 19.06 5.82 -2.82
C TRP A 14 18.70 7.21 -3.33
N GLY A 15 18.12 8.06 -2.47
CA GLY A 15 17.65 9.39 -2.87
C GLY A 15 16.45 9.35 -3.80
N THR A 16 15.68 8.26 -3.76
CA THR A 16 14.50 8.07 -4.61
C THR A 16 13.28 8.74 -3.97
N PRO A 17 12.61 9.68 -4.65
CA PRO A 17 11.37 10.26 -4.12
C PRO A 17 10.28 9.20 -3.96
N TYR A 18 9.54 9.27 -2.87
CA TYR A 18 8.44 8.35 -2.62
C TYR A 18 7.34 9.00 -1.79
N VAL A 19 6.13 8.44 -1.90
CA VAL A 19 5.04 8.68 -0.94
C VAL A 19 4.80 7.37 -0.21
N GLU A 20 4.37 7.46 1.06
CA GLU A 20 4.05 6.29 1.84
C GLU A 20 2.72 6.46 2.54
N PHE A 21 2.05 5.36 2.79
CA PHE A 21 0.85 5.33 3.62
C PHE A 21 0.78 4.00 4.37
N LYS A 22 0.43 4.08 5.64
CA LYS A 22 0.27 2.92 6.49
C LYS A 22 -1.19 2.81 6.90
N GLN A 23 -1.87 1.76 6.44
CA GLN A 23 -3.27 1.50 6.75
C GLN A 23 -3.33 0.43 7.84
N ARG A 24 -3.91 0.76 8.98
CA ARG A 24 -4.11 -0.20 10.05
C ARG A 24 -5.27 -1.13 9.71
N TYR A 25 -5.12 -2.41 10.03
CA TYR A 25 -6.20 -3.38 9.86
C TYR A 25 -7.46 -2.95 10.63
N ALA A 26 -7.28 -2.46 11.85
CA ALA A 26 -8.38 -2.06 12.73
C ALA A 26 -9.25 -0.92 12.16
N ASP A 27 -8.73 -0.16 11.21
CA ASP A 27 -9.42 0.99 10.63
C ASP A 27 -10.31 0.62 9.44
N VAL A 28 -10.38 -0.66 9.06
CA VAL A 28 -11.33 -1.14 8.07
C VAL A 28 -12.37 -2.03 8.74
N ALA A 29 -13.56 -2.10 8.14
CA ALA A 29 -14.69 -2.79 8.77
C ALA A 29 -14.40 -4.25 9.13
N PHE A 30 -13.75 -4.99 8.22
CA PHE A 30 -13.43 -6.39 8.47
C PHE A 30 -12.34 -6.55 9.53
N GLY A 31 -11.32 -5.68 9.51
CA GLY A 31 -10.27 -5.67 10.53
C GLY A 31 -10.81 -5.33 11.92
N TRP A 32 -11.74 -4.37 11.97
CA TRP A 32 -12.40 -3.99 13.21
C TRP A 32 -13.23 -5.16 13.77
N ALA A 33 -13.94 -5.87 12.90
CA ALA A 33 -14.73 -7.03 13.30
C ALA A 33 -13.86 -8.16 13.87
N LEU A 34 -12.59 -8.22 13.49
CA LEU A 34 -11.63 -9.18 14.03
C LEU A 34 -10.96 -8.68 15.32
N GLU A 35 -11.30 -7.48 15.77
CA GLU A 35 -10.65 -6.83 16.92
C GLU A 35 -9.13 -6.76 16.77
N ASP A 36 -8.69 -6.47 15.55
CA ASP A 36 -7.28 -6.50 15.19
C ASP A 36 -6.56 -5.25 15.71
N GLU A 37 -5.43 -5.45 16.38
CA GLU A 37 -4.60 -4.38 16.90
C GLU A 37 -3.15 -4.57 16.48
N GLY A 38 -2.49 -3.49 16.07
CA GLY A 38 -1.06 -3.50 15.74
C GLY A 38 -0.71 -4.07 14.38
N HIS A 39 -1.68 -4.53 13.60
CA HIS A 39 -1.45 -5.04 12.25
C HIS A 39 -1.73 -3.96 11.21
N PHE A 40 -0.97 -3.96 10.12
CA PHE A 40 -1.07 -2.90 9.12
C PHE A 40 -0.54 -3.33 7.76
N VAL A 41 -0.93 -2.55 6.74
CA VAL A 41 -0.36 -2.56 5.40
C VAL A 41 0.36 -1.23 5.20
N LYS A 42 1.63 -1.27 4.82
CA LYS A 42 2.40 -0.08 4.48
C LYS A 42 2.76 -0.16 3.01
N LEU A 43 2.38 0.85 2.24
CA LEU A 43 2.68 0.94 0.81
C LEU A 43 3.57 2.12 0.52
N LEU A 44 4.45 1.95 -0.46
CA LEU A 44 5.39 2.98 -0.92
C LEU A 44 5.24 3.07 -2.43
N ALA A 45 5.12 4.30 -2.95
CA ALA A 45 4.91 4.51 -4.38
C ALA A 45 5.74 5.69 -4.88
N ASP A 46 6.06 5.66 -6.18
CA ASP A 46 6.70 6.78 -6.85
C ASP A 46 5.64 7.84 -7.16
N PRO A 47 5.77 9.06 -6.59
CA PRO A 47 4.75 10.10 -6.78
C PRO A 47 4.70 10.67 -8.20
N ARG A 48 5.69 10.36 -9.05
CA ARG A 48 5.74 10.84 -10.42
C ARG A 48 5.03 9.91 -11.38
N THR A 49 5.16 8.60 -11.17
CA THR A 49 4.60 7.58 -12.07
C THR A 49 3.44 6.80 -11.46
N TRP A 50 3.30 6.87 -10.14
CA TRP A 50 2.33 6.11 -9.34
C TRP A 50 2.53 4.60 -9.41
N HIS A 51 3.75 4.14 -9.73
CA HIS A 51 4.10 2.73 -9.59
C HIS A 51 4.47 2.42 -8.15
N LEU A 52 4.07 1.25 -7.68
CA LEU A 52 4.44 0.79 -6.35
C LEU A 52 5.94 0.50 -6.30
N LEU A 53 6.59 0.99 -5.26
CA LEU A 53 8.01 0.75 -4.99
C LEU A 53 8.19 -0.33 -3.93
N GLY A 54 7.23 -0.50 -3.04
CA GLY A 54 7.29 -1.52 -2.01
C GLY A 54 5.96 -1.71 -1.31
N ALA A 55 5.79 -2.89 -0.74
CA ALA A 55 4.61 -3.22 0.06
C ALA A 55 5.06 -4.09 1.24
N HIS A 56 4.61 -3.74 2.43
CA HIS A 56 4.98 -4.44 3.66
C HIS A 56 3.72 -4.65 4.49
N ILE A 57 3.43 -5.90 4.81
CA ILE A 57 2.20 -6.27 5.52
C ILE A 57 2.56 -7.05 6.77
N ILE A 58 2.05 -6.60 7.90
CA ILE A 58 2.14 -7.31 9.18
C ILE A 58 0.71 -7.61 9.62
N GLY A 59 0.35 -8.87 9.66
CA GLY A 59 -0.98 -9.28 10.10
C GLY A 59 -1.45 -10.59 9.51
N PRO A 60 -2.68 -11.01 9.86
CA PRO A 60 -3.26 -12.23 9.30
C PRO A 60 -3.37 -12.14 7.78
N GLN A 61 -3.12 -13.25 7.11
CA GLN A 61 -3.20 -13.38 5.66
C GLN A 61 -2.26 -12.44 4.90
N ALA A 62 -1.16 -12.00 5.54
CA ALA A 62 -0.21 -11.10 4.90
C ALA A 62 0.30 -11.64 3.56
N ALA A 63 0.68 -12.91 3.51
CA ALA A 63 1.19 -13.53 2.28
C ALA A 63 0.13 -13.61 1.18
N THR A 64 -1.13 -13.84 1.56
CA THR A 64 -2.25 -13.87 0.61
C THR A 64 -2.53 -12.46 0.06
N LEU A 65 -2.56 -11.48 0.94
CA LEU A 65 -2.86 -10.10 0.57
C LEU A 65 -1.78 -9.48 -0.32
N ILE A 66 -0.51 -9.75 -0.03
CA ILE A 66 0.59 -9.13 -0.75
C ILE A 66 0.70 -9.59 -2.20
N GLN A 67 0.11 -10.74 -2.53
CA GLN A 67 0.19 -11.26 -3.90
C GLN A 67 -0.37 -10.27 -4.92
N SER A 68 -1.44 -9.57 -4.60
CA SER A 68 -2.01 -8.58 -5.51
C SER A 68 -1.06 -7.40 -5.72
N MET A 69 -0.29 -7.02 -4.70
CA MET A 69 0.71 -5.96 -4.83
C MET A 69 1.91 -6.43 -5.65
N ILE A 70 2.32 -7.68 -5.49
CA ILE A 70 3.38 -8.28 -6.31
C ILE A 70 2.94 -8.30 -7.78
N GLN A 71 1.71 -8.70 -8.04
CA GLN A 71 1.17 -8.71 -9.40
C GLN A 71 1.18 -7.31 -10.02
N ALA A 72 0.76 -6.32 -9.25
CA ALA A 72 0.76 -4.93 -9.70
C ALA A 72 2.16 -4.45 -10.07
N MET A 73 3.15 -4.77 -9.22
CA MET A 73 4.55 -4.41 -9.48
C MET A 73 5.10 -5.12 -10.69
N SER A 74 4.75 -6.40 -10.84
CA SER A 74 5.24 -7.23 -11.94
C SER A 74 4.73 -6.79 -13.31
N PHE A 75 3.50 -6.27 -13.36
CA PHE A 75 2.86 -5.89 -14.62
C PHE A 75 2.77 -4.37 -14.81
N GLY A 76 3.43 -3.60 -13.96
CA GLY A 76 3.50 -2.14 -14.11
C GLY A 76 2.19 -1.41 -13.90
N GLN A 77 1.28 -1.95 -13.10
CA GLN A 77 0.02 -1.29 -12.78
C GLN A 77 0.25 -0.15 -11.79
N THR A 78 -0.47 0.94 -11.98
CA THR A 78 -0.30 2.13 -11.13
C THR A 78 -1.29 2.14 -9.97
N VAL A 79 -1.00 2.98 -8.96
CA VAL A 79 -1.87 3.10 -7.78
C VAL A 79 -3.31 3.51 -8.16
N PRO A 80 -3.54 4.53 -9.02
CA PRO A 80 -4.92 4.85 -9.43
C PRO A 80 -5.64 3.70 -10.11
N GLU A 81 -4.95 2.95 -10.97
CA GLU A 81 -5.53 1.78 -11.63
C GLU A 81 -5.95 0.72 -10.63
N LEU A 82 -5.11 0.48 -9.61
CA LEU A 82 -5.40 -0.52 -8.59
C LEU A 82 -6.53 -0.08 -7.66
N ALA A 83 -6.51 1.18 -7.24
CA ALA A 83 -7.47 1.68 -6.24
C ALA A 83 -8.87 1.86 -6.82
N ARG A 84 -8.97 2.29 -8.07
CA ARG A 84 -10.25 2.70 -8.67
C ARG A 84 -10.65 1.92 -9.90
N GLY A 85 -9.72 1.20 -10.51
CA GLY A 85 -9.96 0.50 -11.76
C GLY A 85 -10.50 -0.91 -11.61
N GLN A 86 -10.67 -1.40 -10.39
CA GLN A 86 -11.14 -2.75 -10.15
C GLN A 86 -12.22 -2.77 -9.06
N TYR A 87 -13.00 -3.83 -9.06
CA TYR A 87 -14.00 -4.07 -8.02
C TYR A 87 -13.32 -4.69 -6.79
N TRP A 88 -13.50 -4.08 -5.64
CA TRP A 88 -13.00 -4.61 -4.38
C TRP A 88 -14.14 -5.26 -3.61
N ILE A 89 -13.93 -6.49 -3.15
CA ILE A 89 -14.93 -7.22 -2.37
C ILE A 89 -15.09 -6.61 -0.97
N HIS A 90 -16.33 -6.47 -0.52
CA HIS A 90 -16.68 -5.95 0.81
C HIS A 90 -17.77 -6.81 1.44
N PRO A 91 -17.73 -7.04 2.77
CA PRO A 91 -16.62 -6.77 3.69
C PRO A 91 -15.62 -7.91 3.64
N ALA A 92 -14.36 -7.59 3.44
CA ALA A 92 -13.28 -8.59 3.39
C ALA A 92 -11.95 -7.94 3.68
N LEU A 93 -10.95 -8.73 4.02
CA LEU A 93 -9.62 -8.23 4.37
C LEU A 93 -8.93 -7.47 3.23
N PRO A 94 -9.09 -7.82 1.93
CA PRO A 94 -8.51 -7.01 0.85
C PRO A 94 -8.92 -5.54 0.87
N GLU A 95 -9.99 -5.18 1.57
CA GLU A 95 -10.40 -3.80 1.79
C GLU A 95 -9.29 -2.94 2.42
N VAL A 96 -8.41 -3.55 3.22
CA VAL A 96 -7.27 -2.84 3.81
C VAL A 96 -6.31 -2.37 2.72
N LEU A 97 -6.13 -3.16 1.66
CA LEU A 97 -5.30 -2.79 0.51
C LEU A 97 -5.93 -1.63 -0.27
N GLU A 98 -7.22 -1.71 -0.52
CA GLU A 98 -7.95 -0.62 -1.19
C GLU A 98 -7.76 0.70 -0.45
N ASN A 99 -7.98 0.68 0.86
CA ASN A 99 -7.84 1.89 1.68
C ASN A 99 -6.40 2.38 1.72
N ALA A 100 -5.42 1.48 1.74
CA ALA A 100 -4.01 1.86 1.69
C ALA A 100 -3.66 2.54 0.37
N LEU A 101 -4.16 2.01 -0.75
CA LEU A 101 -3.94 2.61 -2.08
C LEU A 101 -4.58 3.99 -2.18
N LEU A 102 -5.81 4.13 -1.68
CA LEU A 102 -6.49 5.43 -1.65
C LEU A 102 -5.76 6.42 -0.75
N GLY A 103 -5.19 5.93 0.37
CA GLY A 103 -4.39 6.73 1.28
C GLY A 103 -3.12 7.27 0.63
N LEU A 104 -2.47 6.46 -0.22
CA LEU A 104 -1.30 6.91 -0.97
C LEU A 104 -1.62 8.11 -1.86
N LEU A 105 -2.78 8.09 -2.51
CA LEU A 105 -3.19 9.18 -3.40
C LEU A 105 -3.42 10.49 -2.66
N LYS A 106 -3.69 10.42 -1.35
CA LYS A 106 -3.92 11.58 -0.50
C LYS A 106 -2.71 11.95 0.36
N ALA A 107 -1.66 11.12 0.36
CA ALA A 107 -0.48 11.35 1.19
C ALA A 107 0.30 12.58 0.73
N PRO A 108 0.98 13.27 1.67
CA PRO A 108 1.83 14.42 1.31
C PRO A 108 2.93 13.98 0.35
N ARG A 109 3.10 14.75 -0.74
CA ARG A 109 4.14 14.48 -1.73
C ARG A 109 5.45 15.14 -1.30
N PRO A 110 6.62 14.59 -1.70
CA PRO A 110 7.89 15.25 -1.44
C PRO A 110 7.92 16.67 -2.01
N LYS A 111 8.46 17.61 -1.24
CA LYS A 111 8.47 19.03 -1.63
C LYS A 111 9.21 19.28 -2.95
N GLU A 112 10.20 18.46 -3.24
CA GLU A 112 11.00 18.58 -4.47
C GLU A 112 10.16 18.41 -5.74
N LEU A 113 8.99 17.80 -5.62
CA LEU A 113 8.10 17.53 -6.76
C LEU A 113 7.01 18.60 -6.90
N ASP A 114 6.89 19.49 -5.93
CA ASP A 114 5.89 20.56 -5.93
C ASP A 114 6.45 21.87 -6.50
N ALA A 115 7.71 21.86 -6.84
CA ALA A 115 8.40 23.05 -7.36
C ALA A 115 8.18 23.22 -8.86
#